data_8ece754c0d66502c83af0ba53e74b36e
#
_entry.id   8ece754c0d66502c83af0ba53e74b36e
#
_cell.length_a   1.000
_cell.length_b   1.000
_cell.length_c   1.000
_cell.angle_alpha   90.00
_cell.angle_beta   90.00
_cell.angle_gamma   90.00
#
_symmetry.space_group_name_H-M   'P 1'
#
loop_
_entity.id
_entity.type
_entity.pdbx_description
1 polymer ?
#
loop_
_entity_poly.entity_id
_entity_poly.type
_entity_poly.pdbx_seq_one_letter_code
_entity_poly.pdbx_strand_id
1 'polypeptide(L)'
;MFHLPSAEYTARMHGDKLLSLAGRLAAREISADEFLRQASAEIGQPDFATVDLARAERCGFPEVIFGEGKSAKVITQIAAQLLANDQRVLATRIDASQAAAILRELPTARYNETSRTLRIDPNEQSQRFVGHVAVITAGTSDLPVAEEARETLQWMGVRVTMVHDVGVAGPHRLPERLAEFAEADAIVVAAGMEGALPSVVGGYVPCPVFAVPTSVGYGANLGGLAPLLAMLNSCASNVAVVNIDAGFKAGYLAGLVATRRHC
;
A
#
# COMPACT_ATOMS: atom_id res chain seq x y z
N MET A 1 -24.57 -27.44 13.48
CA MET A 1 -23.31 -27.37 14.23
C MET A 1 -22.22 -27.91 13.30
N PHE A 2 -21.70 -27.05 12.40
CA PHE A 2 -20.65 -27.46 11.44
C PHE A 2 -19.29 -27.34 12.14
N HIS A 3 -18.63 -28.49 12.35
CA HIS A 3 -17.27 -28.55 12.84
C HIS A 3 -16.32 -28.12 11.70
N LEU A 4 -15.68 -26.96 11.85
CA LEU A 4 -14.58 -26.57 10.95
C LEU A 4 -13.35 -27.41 11.31
N PRO A 5 -12.64 -27.98 10.32
CA PRO A 5 -11.42 -28.74 10.58
C PRO A 5 -10.34 -27.82 11.19
N SER A 6 -9.57 -28.35 12.14
CA SER A 6 -8.47 -27.62 12.78
C SER A 6 -7.36 -27.27 11.77
N ALA A 7 -6.58 -26.22 12.05
CA ALA A 7 -5.45 -25.81 11.19
C ALA A 7 -4.44 -26.95 10.93
N GLU A 8 -4.25 -27.84 11.91
CA GLU A 8 -3.44 -29.07 11.76
C GLU A 8 -4.03 -30.07 10.78
N TYR A 9 -5.37 -30.20 10.72
CA TYR A 9 -6.03 -31.09 9.76
C TYR A 9 -5.87 -30.58 8.33
N THR A 10 -5.97 -29.26 8.13
CA THR A 10 -5.81 -28.62 6.81
C THR A 10 -4.36 -28.72 6.32
N ALA A 11 -3.37 -28.44 7.19
CA ALA A 11 -1.94 -28.58 6.87
C ALA A 11 -1.57 -30.04 6.53
N ARG A 12 -2.17 -31.02 7.20
CA ARG A 12 -1.95 -32.45 6.93
C ARG A 12 -2.54 -32.88 5.58
N MET A 13 -3.73 -32.39 5.22
CA MET A 13 -4.34 -32.66 3.91
C MET A 13 -3.54 -32.06 2.75
N HIS A 14 -2.99 -30.85 2.89
CA HIS A 14 -2.11 -30.26 1.86
C HIS A 14 -0.80 -31.04 1.72
N GLY A 15 -0.22 -31.51 2.82
CA GLY A 15 0.96 -32.36 2.82
C GLY A 15 0.74 -33.69 2.07
N ASP A 16 -0.39 -34.34 2.32
CA ASP A 16 -0.74 -35.62 1.66
C ASP A 16 -0.96 -35.47 0.15
N LYS A 17 -1.56 -34.37 -0.30
CA LYS A 17 -1.72 -34.07 -1.73
C LYS A 17 -0.41 -33.76 -2.41
N LEU A 18 0.46 -32.97 -1.77
CA LEU A 18 1.80 -32.67 -2.30
C LEU A 18 2.65 -33.94 -2.41
N LEU A 19 2.59 -34.82 -1.42
CA LEU A 19 3.24 -36.13 -1.46
C LEU A 19 2.70 -37.00 -2.61
N SER A 20 1.39 -37.00 -2.83
CA SER A 20 0.75 -37.67 -3.96
C SER A 20 1.22 -37.12 -5.29
N LEU A 21 1.28 -35.78 -5.45
CA LEU A 21 1.80 -35.13 -6.65
C LEU A 21 3.28 -35.45 -6.89
N ALA A 22 4.11 -35.46 -5.83
CA ALA A 22 5.52 -35.85 -5.91
C ALA A 22 5.68 -37.32 -6.34
N GLY A 23 4.82 -38.21 -5.84
CA GLY A 23 4.77 -39.60 -6.28
C GLY A 23 4.46 -39.76 -7.76
N ARG A 24 3.47 -39.01 -8.29
CA ARG A 24 3.12 -39.01 -9.71
C ARG A 24 4.24 -38.46 -10.60
N LEU A 25 4.96 -37.42 -10.12
CA LEU A 25 6.16 -36.92 -10.82
C LEU A 25 7.26 -37.97 -10.84
N ALA A 26 7.53 -38.64 -9.71
CA ALA A 26 8.53 -39.73 -9.62
C ALA A 26 8.16 -40.92 -10.51
N ALA A 27 6.87 -41.26 -10.63
CA ALA A 27 6.33 -42.26 -11.50
C ALA A 27 6.29 -41.83 -12.99
N ARG A 28 6.71 -40.60 -13.33
CA ARG A 28 6.61 -39.98 -14.65
C ARG A 28 5.20 -39.91 -15.24
N GLU A 29 4.18 -39.90 -14.41
CA GLU A 29 2.79 -39.77 -14.81
C GLU A 29 2.42 -38.31 -15.16
N ILE A 30 3.17 -37.34 -14.62
CA ILE A 30 3.05 -35.90 -14.90
C ILE A 30 4.43 -35.31 -15.19
N SER A 31 4.48 -34.25 -16.00
CA SER A 31 5.71 -33.48 -16.25
C SER A 31 6.07 -32.59 -15.05
N ALA A 32 7.33 -32.12 -15.02
CA ALA A 32 7.80 -31.17 -14.02
C ALA A 32 6.97 -29.86 -14.05
N ASP A 33 6.62 -29.37 -15.25
CA ASP A 33 5.78 -28.18 -15.40
C ASP A 33 4.36 -28.40 -14.88
N GLU A 34 3.80 -29.59 -15.11
CA GLU A 34 2.50 -29.96 -14.59
C GLU A 34 2.49 -30.11 -13.07
N PHE A 35 3.56 -30.73 -12.52
CA PHE A 35 3.77 -30.81 -11.07
C PHE A 35 3.84 -29.42 -10.46
N LEU A 36 4.66 -28.51 -11.01
CA LEU A 36 4.78 -27.13 -10.51
C LEU A 36 3.45 -26.37 -10.55
N ARG A 37 2.69 -26.52 -11.63
CA ARG A 37 1.34 -25.90 -11.72
C ARG A 37 0.39 -26.41 -10.65
N GLN A 38 0.30 -27.74 -10.48
CA GLN A 38 -0.60 -28.36 -9.52
C GLN A 38 -0.15 -28.12 -8.07
N ALA A 39 1.14 -28.19 -7.78
CA ALA A 39 1.70 -27.89 -6.47
C ALA A 39 1.47 -26.41 -6.08
N SER A 40 1.69 -25.48 -7.00
CA SER A 40 1.42 -24.04 -6.77
C SER A 40 -0.06 -23.78 -6.51
N ALA A 41 -0.96 -24.47 -7.19
CA ALA A 41 -2.41 -24.36 -6.96
C ALA A 41 -2.83 -24.92 -5.58
N GLU A 42 -2.19 -26.00 -5.11
CA GLU A 42 -2.47 -26.58 -3.78
C GLU A 42 -1.88 -25.75 -2.63
N ILE A 43 -0.69 -25.16 -2.83
CA ILE A 43 -0.01 -24.35 -1.79
C ILE A 43 -0.63 -22.96 -1.66
N GLY A 44 -1.29 -22.45 -2.72
CA GLY A 44 -1.61 -21.02 -2.88
C GLY A 44 -3.01 -20.57 -2.50
N GLN A 45 -3.94 -21.41 -2.03
CA GLN A 45 -5.31 -20.93 -1.81
C GLN A 45 -5.85 -21.22 -0.40
N PRO A 46 -6.10 -20.21 0.44
CA PRO A 46 -7.14 -20.32 1.47
C PRO A 46 -8.48 -20.54 0.78
N ASP A 47 -9.37 -21.33 1.38
CA ASP A 47 -10.70 -21.70 0.82
C ASP A 47 -11.59 -20.52 0.38
N PHE A 48 -11.14 -19.26 0.59
CA PHE A 48 -11.94 -18.04 0.40
C PHE A 48 -11.16 -16.83 -0.16
N ALA A 49 -9.85 -16.93 -0.46
CA ALA A 49 -9.09 -15.85 -1.12
C ALA A 49 -7.98 -16.43 -2.01
N THR A 50 -7.94 -15.97 -3.25
CA THR A 50 -6.83 -16.26 -4.16
C THR A 50 -5.80 -15.15 -4.02
N VAL A 51 -4.60 -15.46 -3.51
CA VAL A 51 -3.49 -14.50 -3.38
C VAL A 51 -2.67 -14.50 -4.66
N ASP A 52 -2.43 -13.32 -5.22
CA ASP A 52 -1.64 -13.14 -6.45
C ASP A 52 -0.13 -13.12 -6.12
N LEU A 53 0.45 -14.28 -5.86
CA LEU A 53 1.86 -14.42 -5.49
C LEU A 53 2.82 -14.00 -6.61
N ALA A 54 2.40 -14.08 -7.88
CA ALA A 54 3.20 -13.66 -9.02
C ALA A 54 3.11 -12.15 -9.32
N ARG A 55 2.39 -11.38 -8.50
CA ARG A 55 2.22 -9.94 -8.72
C ARG A 55 3.55 -9.18 -8.66
N ALA A 56 4.45 -9.53 -7.74
CA ALA A 56 5.74 -8.88 -7.61
C ALA A 56 6.57 -8.94 -8.90
N GLU A 57 6.55 -10.07 -9.60
CA GLU A 57 7.25 -10.25 -10.87
C GLU A 57 6.66 -9.39 -11.99
N ARG A 58 5.33 -9.29 -12.06
CA ARG A 58 4.64 -8.53 -13.11
C ARG A 58 4.57 -7.04 -12.84
N CYS A 59 4.38 -6.63 -11.58
CA CYS A 59 4.07 -5.27 -11.19
C CYS A 59 5.19 -4.60 -10.38
N GLY A 60 6.26 -5.33 -10.03
CA GLY A 60 7.40 -4.85 -9.25
C GLY A 60 7.19 -4.90 -7.73
N PHE A 61 5.96 -5.06 -7.25
CA PHE A 61 5.62 -5.12 -5.82
C PHE A 61 4.57 -6.18 -5.56
N PRO A 62 4.60 -6.83 -4.36
CA PRO A 62 3.62 -7.84 -3.97
C PRO A 62 2.17 -7.34 -3.96
N GLU A 63 1.25 -8.26 -3.73
CA GLU A 63 -0.14 -7.93 -3.50
C GLU A 63 -0.31 -7.15 -2.20
N VAL A 64 -1.24 -6.17 -2.23
CA VAL A 64 -1.61 -5.36 -1.07
C VAL A 64 -2.99 -5.77 -0.58
N ILE A 65 -3.13 -5.99 0.72
CA ILE A 65 -4.36 -6.44 1.33
C ILE A 65 -5.27 -5.24 1.60
N PHE A 66 -6.45 -5.22 0.98
CA PHE A 66 -7.51 -4.28 1.36
C PHE A 66 -8.30 -4.87 2.52
N GLY A 67 -8.16 -4.29 3.72
CA GLY A 67 -8.67 -4.86 4.97
C GLY A 67 -10.14 -4.58 5.24
N GLU A 68 -10.71 -3.51 4.65
CA GLU A 68 -12.11 -3.16 4.87
C GLU A 68 -13.04 -4.28 4.40
N GLY A 69 -14.00 -4.65 5.25
CA GLY A 69 -14.94 -5.75 4.98
C GLY A 69 -14.37 -7.16 5.16
N LYS A 70 -13.06 -7.32 5.47
CA LYS A 70 -12.47 -8.63 5.76
C LYS A 70 -12.40 -8.88 7.27
N SER A 71 -12.51 -10.14 7.69
CA SER A 71 -12.21 -10.50 9.08
C SER A 71 -10.69 -10.49 9.33
N ALA A 72 -10.27 -10.25 10.57
CA ALA A 72 -8.86 -10.32 10.97
C ALA A 72 -8.23 -11.66 10.58
N LYS A 73 -8.97 -12.78 10.73
CA LYS A 73 -8.52 -14.12 10.35
C LYS A 73 -8.16 -14.20 8.86
N VAL A 74 -9.00 -13.66 7.97
CA VAL A 74 -8.74 -13.66 6.53
C VAL A 74 -7.49 -12.84 6.22
N ILE A 75 -7.35 -11.66 6.83
CA ILE A 75 -6.18 -10.80 6.63
C ILE A 75 -4.90 -11.50 7.10
N THR A 76 -4.92 -12.14 8.28
CA THR A 76 -3.78 -12.90 8.81
C THR A 76 -3.38 -14.05 7.89
N GLN A 77 -4.36 -14.78 7.33
CA GLN A 77 -4.08 -15.89 6.41
C GLN A 77 -3.45 -15.43 5.10
N ILE A 78 -3.93 -14.32 4.51
CA ILE A 78 -3.32 -13.73 3.31
C ILE A 78 -1.90 -13.24 3.63
N ALA A 79 -1.72 -12.55 4.76
CA ALA A 79 -0.41 -12.07 5.20
C ALA A 79 0.58 -13.24 5.40
N ALA A 80 0.14 -14.33 6.04
CA ALA A 80 0.97 -15.52 6.26
C ALA A 80 1.39 -16.17 4.93
N GLN A 81 0.52 -16.18 3.91
CA GLN A 81 0.88 -16.70 2.59
C GLN A 81 1.92 -15.82 1.88
N LEU A 82 1.78 -14.49 1.93
CA LEU A 82 2.78 -13.58 1.38
C LEU A 82 4.14 -13.79 2.06
N LEU A 83 4.16 -13.87 3.40
CA LEU A 83 5.38 -14.10 4.19
C LEU A 83 6.02 -15.47 3.90
N ALA A 84 5.23 -16.53 3.73
CA ALA A 84 5.72 -17.87 3.37
C ALA A 84 6.37 -17.91 1.98
N ASN A 85 6.14 -16.88 1.14
CA ASN A 85 6.78 -16.70 -0.17
C ASN A 85 7.79 -15.53 -0.16
N ASP A 86 8.39 -15.21 0.98
CA ASP A 86 9.39 -14.16 1.18
C ASP A 86 8.93 -12.76 0.73
N GLN A 87 7.62 -12.54 0.68
CA GLN A 87 7.05 -11.26 0.27
C GLN A 87 6.72 -10.40 1.49
N ARG A 88 7.01 -9.10 1.39
CA ARG A 88 6.59 -8.11 2.38
C ARG A 88 5.09 -7.87 2.33
N VAL A 89 4.50 -7.57 3.47
CA VAL A 89 3.06 -7.35 3.61
C VAL A 89 2.76 -5.87 3.80
N LEU A 90 1.76 -5.38 3.07
CA LEU A 90 1.05 -4.14 3.36
C LEU A 90 -0.44 -4.43 3.36
N ALA A 91 -1.12 -4.05 4.43
CA ALA A 91 -2.57 -4.05 4.52
C ALA A 91 -3.08 -2.65 4.81
N THR A 92 -4.10 -2.21 4.07
CA THR A 92 -4.71 -0.88 4.20
C THR A 92 -6.13 -1.00 4.74
N ARG A 93 -6.67 0.09 5.29
CA ARG A 93 -8.03 0.16 5.85
C ARG A 93 -8.27 -0.87 6.95
N ILE A 94 -7.28 -1.07 7.80
CA ILE A 94 -7.35 -1.93 8.98
C ILE A 94 -7.95 -1.14 10.16
N ASP A 95 -8.96 -1.65 10.82
CA ASP A 95 -9.46 -1.06 12.06
C ASP A 95 -8.67 -1.54 13.29
N ALA A 96 -8.85 -0.86 14.43
CA ALA A 96 -8.13 -1.16 15.66
C ALA A 96 -8.40 -2.58 16.19
N SER A 97 -9.62 -3.10 16.00
CA SER A 97 -10.00 -4.43 16.44
C SER A 97 -9.35 -5.52 15.58
N GLN A 98 -9.33 -5.32 14.27
CA GLN A 98 -8.59 -6.16 13.32
C GLN A 98 -7.10 -6.16 13.65
N ALA A 99 -6.51 -4.96 13.85
CA ALA A 99 -5.10 -4.80 14.19
C ALA A 99 -4.73 -5.56 15.48
N ALA A 100 -5.53 -5.39 16.54
CA ALA A 100 -5.29 -6.08 17.82
C ALA A 100 -5.35 -7.61 17.69
N ALA A 101 -6.21 -8.15 16.82
CA ALA A 101 -6.29 -9.58 16.57
C ALA A 101 -5.10 -10.07 15.73
N ILE A 102 -4.73 -9.34 14.67
CA ILE A 102 -3.62 -9.69 13.80
C ILE A 102 -2.27 -9.65 14.55
N LEU A 103 -2.04 -8.64 15.38
CA LEU A 103 -0.80 -8.49 16.16
C LEU A 103 -0.57 -9.63 17.17
N ARG A 104 -1.61 -10.32 17.62
CA ARG A 104 -1.47 -11.52 18.48
C ARG A 104 -0.90 -12.72 17.71
N GLU A 105 -1.26 -12.86 16.44
CA GLU A 105 -0.83 -13.97 15.58
C GLU A 105 0.47 -13.63 14.82
N LEU A 106 0.65 -12.36 14.47
CA LEU A 106 1.80 -11.83 13.74
C LEU A 106 2.47 -10.69 14.52
N PRO A 107 3.23 -10.98 15.59
CA PRO A 107 3.78 -9.96 16.49
C PRO A 107 4.86 -9.08 15.85
N THR A 108 5.40 -9.45 14.70
CA THR A 108 6.34 -8.62 13.91
C THR A 108 5.64 -7.55 13.08
N ALA A 109 4.31 -7.59 13.01
CA ALA A 109 3.54 -6.59 12.29
C ALA A 109 3.59 -5.23 12.99
N ARG A 110 3.59 -4.17 12.21
CA ARG A 110 3.52 -2.78 12.68
C ARG A 110 2.22 -2.17 12.23
N TYR A 111 1.41 -1.73 13.17
CA TYR A 111 0.16 -1.03 12.90
C TYR A 111 0.33 0.47 13.08
N ASN A 112 -0.02 1.23 12.05
CA ASN A 112 -0.14 2.68 12.12
C ASN A 112 -1.63 3.03 12.24
N GLU A 113 -2.03 3.49 13.42
CA GLU A 113 -3.42 3.83 13.74
C GLU A 113 -3.94 5.00 12.91
N THR A 114 -3.09 6.01 12.67
CA THR A 114 -3.46 7.20 11.91
C THR A 114 -3.85 6.88 10.47
N SER A 115 -3.06 6.06 9.80
CA SER A 115 -3.31 5.64 8.41
C SER A 115 -4.18 4.39 8.30
N ARG A 116 -4.44 3.70 9.42
CA ARG A 116 -5.11 2.40 9.43
C ARG A 116 -4.41 1.36 8.52
N THR A 117 -3.08 1.37 8.53
CA THR A 117 -2.25 0.44 7.76
C THR A 117 -1.51 -0.52 8.67
N LEU A 118 -1.28 -1.73 8.18
CA LEU A 118 -0.45 -2.73 8.85
C LEU A 118 0.62 -3.21 7.88
N ARG A 119 1.86 -3.26 8.35
CA ARG A 119 3.03 -3.62 7.55
C ARG A 119 3.86 -4.70 8.23
N ILE A 120 4.41 -5.63 7.43
CA ILE A 120 5.41 -6.60 7.86
C ILE A 120 6.53 -6.63 6.82
N ASP A 121 7.74 -6.35 7.25
CA ASP A 121 8.94 -6.38 6.42
C ASP A 121 9.87 -7.50 6.94
N PRO A 122 9.95 -8.66 6.29
CA PRO A 122 10.74 -9.80 6.79
C PRO A 122 12.25 -9.51 6.83
N ASN A 123 12.73 -8.53 6.05
CA ASN A 123 14.16 -8.17 5.92
C ASN A 123 14.41 -6.68 6.22
N GLU A 124 13.72 -6.10 7.18
CA GLU A 124 13.79 -4.65 7.46
C GLU A 124 15.22 -4.12 7.70
N GLN A 125 16.07 -4.89 8.38
CA GLN A 125 17.45 -4.48 8.71
C GLN A 125 18.37 -4.37 7.48
N SER A 126 18.01 -5.00 6.37
CA SER A 126 18.77 -4.97 5.10
C SER A 126 18.12 -4.11 4.02
N GLN A 127 17.01 -3.43 4.33
CA GLN A 127 16.27 -2.63 3.36
C GLN A 127 17.11 -1.43 2.89
N ARG A 128 17.43 -1.39 1.60
CA ARG A 128 18.01 -0.21 0.96
C ARG A 128 16.87 0.65 0.44
N PHE A 129 16.88 1.93 0.82
CA PHE A 129 15.95 2.89 0.27
C PHE A 129 16.45 3.39 -1.09
N VAL A 130 15.54 3.37 -2.09
CA VAL A 130 15.83 3.79 -3.47
C VAL A 130 14.90 4.93 -3.83
N GLY A 131 15.47 6.05 -4.30
CA GLY A 131 14.72 7.24 -4.64
C GLY A 131 14.21 8.03 -3.43
N HIS A 132 13.52 9.12 -3.70
CA HIS A 132 13.00 10.04 -2.70
C HIS A 132 11.63 10.58 -3.10
N VAL A 133 10.65 10.48 -2.22
CA VAL A 133 9.31 11.06 -2.39
C VAL A 133 9.01 11.98 -1.21
N ALA A 134 8.52 13.18 -1.49
CA ALA A 134 7.95 14.03 -0.47
C ALA A 134 6.43 13.82 -0.37
N VAL A 135 5.90 13.79 0.84
CA VAL A 135 4.46 13.73 1.12
C VAL A 135 4.07 15.00 1.88
N ILE A 136 3.18 15.78 1.28
CA ILE A 136 2.82 17.13 1.73
C ILE A 136 1.35 17.16 2.13
N THR A 137 1.02 17.80 3.27
CA THR A 137 -0.36 18.02 3.69
C THR A 137 -0.74 19.50 3.73
N ALA A 138 -1.98 19.81 3.35
CA ALA A 138 -2.52 21.16 3.51
C ALA A 138 -2.79 21.47 4.98
N GLY A 139 -3.40 20.56 5.71
CA GLY A 139 -3.67 20.68 7.13
C GLY A 139 -3.39 19.38 7.91
N THR A 140 -3.52 19.47 9.23
CA THR A 140 -3.34 18.30 10.12
C THR A 140 -4.43 17.26 9.95
N SER A 141 -5.61 17.64 9.49
CA SER A 141 -6.73 16.73 9.22
C SER A 141 -6.48 15.84 7.99
N ASP A 142 -5.53 16.19 7.12
CA ASP A 142 -5.15 15.40 5.95
C ASP A 142 -4.13 14.30 6.30
N LEU A 143 -3.61 14.27 7.54
CA LEU A 143 -2.60 13.34 8.00
C LEU A 143 -2.97 11.86 7.79
N PRO A 144 -4.19 11.39 8.01
CA PRO A 144 -4.52 9.98 7.79
C PRO A 144 -4.22 9.51 6.36
N VAL A 145 -4.52 10.34 5.37
CA VAL A 145 -4.29 10.06 3.95
C VAL A 145 -2.81 10.15 3.61
N ALA A 146 -2.11 11.15 4.14
CA ALA A 146 -0.68 11.33 3.95
C ALA A 146 0.13 10.18 4.61
N GLU A 147 -0.27 9.73 5.79
CA GLU A 147 0.33 8.60 6.48
C GLU A 147 0.13 7.28 5.71
N GLU A 148 -1.03 7.08 5.08
CA GLU A 148 -1.26 5.92 4.21
C GLU A 148 -0.28 5.93 3.02
N ALA A 149 -0.05 7.09 2.41
CA ALA A 149 0.96 7.25 1.36
C ALA A 149 2.38 6.99 1.87
N ARG A 150 2.73 7.51 3.06
CA ARG A 150 4.04 7.29 3.69
C ARG A 150 4.30 5.81 3.96
N GLU A 151 3.36 5.10 4.60
CA GLU A 151 3.49 3.67 4.89
C GLU A 151 3.65 2.84 3.60
N THR A 152 2.91 3.23 2.54
CA THR A 152 3.04 2.60 1.22
C THR A 152 4.43 2.79 0.63
N LEU A 153 4.95 4.00 0.64
CA LEU A 153 6.29 4.32 0.13
C LEU A 153 7.40 3.61 0.91
N GLN A 154 7.29 3.58 2.23
CA GLN A 154 8.24 2.85 3.07
C GLN A 154 8.20 1.34 2.81
N TRP A 155 7.00 0.76 2.63
CA TRP A 155 6.85 -0.63 2.22
C TRP A 155 7.48 -0.89 0.85
N MET A 156 7.42 0.08 -0.08
CA MET A 156 8.09 0.00 -1.38
C MET A 156 9.62 0.16 -1.30
N GLY A 157 10.17 0.58 -0.16
CA GLY A 157 11.61 0.85 0.01
C GLY A 157 12.04 2.23 -0.52
N VAL A 158 11.15 3.21 -0.46
CA VAL A 158 11.41 4.58 -0.90
C VAL A 158 11.67 5.49 0.32
N ARG A 159 12.66 6.37 0.21
CA ARG A 159 12.90 7.41 1.22
C ARG A 159 11.78 8.44 1.19
N VAL A 160 11.23 8.77 2.34
CA VAL A 160 10.08 9.69 2.46
C VAL A 160 10.45 10.90 3.32
N THR A 161 10.14 12.10 2.81
CA THR A 161 10.11 13.34 3.59
C THR A 161 8.66 13.78 3.79
N MET A 162 8.28 14.04 5.04
CA MET A 162 6.95 14.54 5.36
C MET A 162 6.98 16.05 5.58
N VAL A 163 6.11 16.78 4.88
CA VAL A 163 5.94 18.24 5.02
C VAL A 163 4.50 18.53 5.42
N HIS A 164 4.32 18.94 6.66
CA HIS A 164 2.99 19.08 7.23
C HIS A 164 2.53 20.54 7.27
N ASP A 165 1.19 20.72 7.17
CA ASP A 165 0.47 21.97 7.47
C ASP A 165 0.95 23.18 6.66
N VAL A 166 1.12 22.99 5.33
CA VAL A 166 1.54 24.05 4.40
C VAL A 166 0.40 24.52 3.47
N GLY A 167 -0.83 24.48 3.97
CA GLY A 167 -2.01 24.91 3.23
C GLY A 167 -1.94 26.35 2.72
N VAL A 168 -2.58 26.60 1.59
CA VAL A 168 -2.50 27.88 0.84
C VAL A 168 -3.03 29.10 1.60
N ALA A 169 -3.82 28.91 2.64
CA ALA A 169 -4.26 30.00 3.51
C ALA A 169 -3.10 30.67 4.28
N GLY A 170 -1.96 30.00 4.43
CA GLY A 170 -0.72 30.56 4.91
C GLY A 170 0.34 30.52 3.82
N PRO A 171 0.33 31.44 2.84
CA PRO A 171 1.09 31.33 1.60
C PRO A 171 2.62 31.31 1.78
N HIS A 172 3.12 31.79 2.93
CA HIS A 172 4.55 31.77 3.29
C HIS A 172 5.03 30.38 3.72
N ARG A 173 4.15 29.50 4.24
CA ARG A 173 4.53 28.21 4.85
C ARG A 173 5.17 27.26 3.85
N LEU A 174 4.63 27.15 2.65
CA LEU A 174 5.16 26.23 1.62
C LEU A 174 6.55 26.67 1.11
N PRO A 175 6.77 27.94 0.71
CA PRO A 175 8.10 28.40 0.24
C PRO A 175 9.21 28.24 1.32
N GLU A 176 8.89 28.42 2.59
CA GLU A 176 9.85 28.25 3.71
C GLU A 176 10.35 26.81 3.84
N ARG A 177 9.57 25.83 3.37
CA ARG A 177 9.88 24.40 3.42
C ARG A 177 10.37 23.81 2.08
N LEU A 178 10.52 24.65 1.05
CA LEU A 178 10.85 24.18 -0.33
C LEU A 178 12.11 23.32 -0.38
N ALA A 179 13.17 23.70 0.36
CA ALA A 179 14.42 22.95 0.40
C ALA A 179 14.29 21.49 0.86
N GLU A 180 13.20 21.14 1.57
CA GLU A 180 12.99 19.77 2.07
C GLU A 180 12.50 18.82 0.99
N PHE A 181 11.91 19.33 -0.10
CA PHE A 181 11.25 18.51 -1.12
C PHE A 181 11.60 18.86 -2.57
N ALA A 182 12.36 19.94 -2.83
CA ALA A 182 12.69 20.37 -4.18
C ALA A 182 13.42 19.31 -5.02
N GLU A 183 14.22 18.46 -4.37
CA GLU A 183 15.00 17.39 -5.01
C GLU A 183 14.28 16.01 -4.98
N ALA A 184 12.98 15.97 -4.67
CA ALA A 184 12.22 14.73 -4.70
C ALA A 184 12.02 14.21 -6.13
N ASP A 185 11.99 12.89 -6.30
CA ASP A 185 11.70 12.23 -7.59
C ASP A 185 10.22 12.34 -7.97
N ALA A 186 9.35 12.40 -6.96
CA ALA A 186 7.92 12.65 -7.07
C ALA A 186 7.38 13.22 -5.76
N ILE A 187 6.22 13.84 -5.81
CA ILE A 187 5.55 14.40 -4.63
C ILE A 187 4.11 13.88 -4.54
N VAL A 188 3.68 13.56 -3.33
CA VAL A 188 2.28 13.31 -3.00
C VAL A 188 1.76 14.51 -2.21
N VAL A 189 0.62 15.08 -2.63
CA VAL A 189 -0.02 16.21 -1.92
C VAL A 189 -1.43 15.82 -1.52
N ALA A 190 -1.68 15.72 -0.21
CA ALA A 190 -3.00 15.49 0.35
C ALA A 190 -3.63 16.82 0.79
N ALA A 191 -4.79 17.16 0.23
CA ALA A 191 -5.49 18.39 0.52
C ALA A 191 -7.00 18.23 0.40
N GLY A 192 -7.72 18.73 1.40
CA GLY A 192 -9.18 18.88 1.39
C GLY A 192 -9.62 20.29 0.98
N MET A 193 -10.75 20.73 1.50
CA MET A 193 -11.35 22.04 1.25
C MET A 193 -11.51 22.34 -0.25
N GLU A 194 -10.78 23.33 -0.78
CA GLU A 194 -10.80 23.75 -2.19
C GLU A 194 -9.75 23.03 -3.05
N GLY A 195 -8.84 22.27 -2.47
CA GLY A 195 -7.86 21.47 -3.20
C GLY A 195 -6.78 22.24 -3.96
N ALA A 196 -6.44 23.47 -3.57
CA ALA A 196 -5.55 24.34 -4.32
C ALA A 196 -4.06 23.99 -4.16
N LEU A 197 -3.66 23.37 -3.06
CA LEU A 197 -2.26 23.14 -2.72
C LEU A 197 -1.47 22.38 -3.80
N PRO A 198 -1.97 21.30 -4.43
CA PRO A 198 -1.22 20.59 -5.47
C PRO A 198 -0.81 21.45 -6.66
N SER A 199 -1.68 22.37 -7.08
CA SER A 199 -1.37 23.32 -8.16
C SER A 199 -0.24 24.26 -7.78
N VAL A 200 -0.23 24.74 -6.53
CA VAL A 200 0.83 25.62 -6.03
C VAL A 200 2.16 24.83 -5.93
N VAL A 201 2.15 23.63 -5.36
CA VAL A 201 3.33 22.76 -5.28
C VAL A 201 3.87 22.48 -6.68
N GLY A 202 3.00 22.16 -7.65
CA GLY A 202 3.39 21.91 -9.04
C GLY A 202 4.14 23.04 -9.70
N GLY A 203 3.87 24.29 -9.28
CA GLY A 203 4.59 25.49 -9.76
C GLY A 203 6.02 25.63 -9.19
N TYR A 204 6.37 24.91 -8.14
CA TYR A 204 7.69 24.99 -7.49
C TYR A 204 8.64 23.86 -7.87
N VAL A 205 8.15 22.77 -8.49
CA VAL A 205 8.95 21.55 -8.67
C VAL A 205 8.88 21.01 -10.10
N PRO A 206 9.96 20.41 -10.61
CA PRO A 206 9.98 19.81 -11.94
C PRO A 206 9.48 18.37 -11.99
N CYS A 207 9.27 17.73 -10.83
CA CYS A 207 8.87 16.34 -10.74
C CYS A 207 7.33 16.17 -10.79
N PRO A 208 6.83 14.95 -11.06
CA PRO A 208 5.41 14.66 -10.98
C PRO A 208 4.83 14.87 -9.57
N VAL A 209 3.65 15.48 -9.51
CA VAL A 209 2.86 15.71 -8.28
C VAL A 209 1.59 14.87 -8.35
N PHE A 210 1.45 13.92 -7.43
CA PHE A 210 0.26 13.10 -7.27
C PHE A 210 -0.67 13.75 -6.24
N ALA A 211 -1.72 14.39 -6.73
CA ALA A 211 -2.69 15.10 -5.92
C ALA A 211 -3.76 14.15 -5.37
N VAL A 212 -3.93 14.17 -4.06
CA VAL A 212 -4.94 13.36 -3.34
C VAL A 212 -5.98 14.30 -2.75
N PRO A 213 -7.17 14.40 -3.35
CA PRO A 213 -8.26 15.11 -2.72
C PRO A 213 -8.67 14.34 -1.45
N THR A 214 -8.86 15.05 -0.34
CA THR A 214 -9.34 14.42 0.88
C THR A 214 -10.80 14.77 1.15
N SER A 215 -11.52 13.87 1.84
CA SER A 215 -12.89 14.12 2.27
C SER A 215 -12.99 15.18 3.36
N VAL A 216 -11.86 15.68 3.84
CA VAL A 216 -11.76 16.73 4.86
C VAL A 216 -12.35 18.04 4.36
N GLY A 217 -13.33 18.56 5.08
CA GLY A 217 -14.00 19.80 4.73
C GLY A 217 -15.44 19.85 5.26
N TYR A 218 -16.14 20.92 4.89
CA TYR A 218 -17.55 21.16 5.27
C TYR A 218 -18.28 21.87 4.12
N GLY A 219 -19.61 22.01 4.27
CA GLY A 219 -20.44 22.74 3.30
C GLY A 219 -20.34 22.16 1.89
N ALA A 220 -19.92 22.96 0.92
CA ALA A 220 -19.82 22.57 -0.49
C ALA A 220 -18.66 21.62 -0.81
N ASN A 221 -17.89 21.14 0.17
CA ASN A 221 -16.85 20.14 -0.04
C ASN A 221 -17.41 18.81 -0.57
N LEU A 222 -18.66 18.47 -0.22
CA LEU A 222 -19.37 17.25 -0.69
C LEU A 222 -18.53 15.99 -0.54
N GLY A 223 -17.89 15.79 0.65
CA GLY A 223 -17.09 14.60 0.93
C GLY A 223 -15.84 14.45 0.05
N GLY A 224 -15.24 15.57 -0.37
CA GLY A 224 -14.03 15.58 -1.19
C GLY A 224 -14.26 15.78 -2.69
N LEU A 225 -15.52 15.92 -3.12
CA LEU A 225 -15.80 16.15 -4.55
C LEU A 225 -15.30 17.53 -5.02
N ALA A 226 -15.42 18.58 -4.17
CA ALA A 226 -14.91 19.90 -4.53
C ALA A 226 -13.40 19.90 -4.76
N PRO A 227 -12.55 19.42 -3.84
CA PRO A 227 -11.11 19.33 -4.11
C PRO A 227 -10.78 18.40 -5.30
N LEU A 228 -11.50 17.29 -5.50
CA LEU A 228 -11.31 16.42 -6.66
C LEU A 228 -11.49 17.20 -7.97
N LEU A 229 -12.59 17.91 -8.13
CA LEU A 229 -12.87 18.68 -9.33
C LEU A 229 -11.88 19.84 -9.53
N ALA A 230 -11.50 20.52 -8.45
CA ALA A 230 -10.51 21.59 -8.50
C ALA A 230 -9.13 21.07 -8.94
N MET A 231 -8.68 19.94 -8.38
CA MET A 231 -7.40 19.31 -8.75
C MET A 231 -7.40 18.80 -10.18
N LEU A 232 -8.51 18.21 -10.67
CA LEU A 232 -8.66 17.78 -12.06
C LEU A 232 -8.58 18.94 -13.07
N ASN A 233 -8.94 20.15 -12.66
CA ASN A 233 -8.84 21.38 -13.45
C ASN A 233 -7.53 22.14 -13.19
N SER A 234 -6.54 21.54 -12.54
CA SER A 234 -5.24 22.18 -12.32
C SER A 234 -4.59 22.60 -13.66
N CYS A 235 -4.08 23.83 -13.72
CA CYS A 235 -3.28 24.29 -14.86
C CYS A 235 -1.79 23.86 -14.77
N ALA A 236 -1.35 23.31 -13.64
CA ALA A 236 0.01 22.79 -13.48
C ALA A 236 0.17 21.47 -14.22
N SER A 237 1.01 21.45 -15.26
CA SER A 237 1.13 20.33 -16.21
C SER A 237 1.68 19.03 -15.59
N ASN A 238 2.35 19.13 -14.43
CA ASN A 238 2.95 18.02 -13.71
C ASN A 238 2.03 17.44 -12.62
N VAL A 239 0.79 17.91 -12.50
CA VAL A 239 -0.18 17.40 -11.51
C VAL A 239 -1.03 16.27 -12.10
N ALA A 240 -1.01 15.12 -11.45
CA ALA A 240 -1.90 13.98 -11.73
C ALA A 240 -2.75 13.68 -10.50
N VAL A 241 -4.06 13.50 -10.69
CA VAL A 241 -5.02 13.35 -9.60
C VAL A 241 -5.39 11.89 -9.39
N VAL A 242 -5.42 11.45 -8.13
CA VAL A 242 -5.97 10.14 -7.74
C VAL A 242 -7.36 10.31 -7.12
N ASN A 243 -7.99 9.21 -6.72
CA ASN A 243 -9.32 9.25 -6.10
C ASN A 243 -9.29 9.90 -4.69
N ILE A 244 -10.45 10.26 -4.18
CA ILE A 244 -10.65 10.83 -2.84
C ILE A 244 -10.11 9.84 -1.79
N ASP A 245 -9.37 10.36 -0.81
CA ASP A 245 -8.76 9.62 0.31
C ASP A 245 -7.87 8.44 -0.12
N ALA A 246 -7.32 8.47 -1.34
CA ALA A 246 -6.54 7.37 -1.90
C ALA A 246 -5.03 7.55 -1.68
N GLY A 247 -4.61 7.66 -0.40
CA GLY A 247 -3.21 7.80 -0.02
C GLY A 247 -2.34 6.65 -0.52
N PHE A 248 -2.81 5.41 -0.38
CA PHE A 248 -2.16 4.23 -0.95
C PHE A 248 -1.89 4.39 -2.45
N LYS A 249 -2.89 4.78 -3.23
CA LYS A 249 -2.76 4.90 -4.68
C LYS A 249 -1.71 5.93 -5.09
N ALA A 250 -1.71 7.09 -4.43
CA ALA A 250 -0.73 8.15 -4.71
C ALA A 250 0.68 7.72 -4.28
N GLY A 251 0.83 7.15 -3.08
CA GLY A 251 2.10 6.61 -2.59
C GLY A 251 2.67 5.55 -3.53
N TYR A 252 1.82 4.62 -3.99
CA TYR A 252 2.24 3.57 -4.92
C TYR A 252 2.72 4.15 -6.27
N LEU A 253 1.99 5.08 -6.86
CA LEU A 253 2.37 5.73 -8.13
C LEU A 253 3.66 6.55 -8.00
N ALA A 254 3.78 7.34 -6.93
CA ALA A 254 4.99 8.10 -6.64
C ALA A 254 6.19 7.18 -6.40
N GLY A 255 5.99 6.07 -5.68
CA GLY A 255 7.00 5.04 -5.46
C GLY A 255 7.47 4.37 -6.76
N LEU A 256 6.58 4.09 -7.69
CA LEU A 256 6.95 3.58 -9.02
C LEU A 256 7.84 4.56 -9.80
N VAL A 257 7.56 5.87 -9.71
CA VAL A 257 8.40 6.90 -10.35
C VAL A 257 9.78 6.91 -9.70
N ALA A 258 9.84 7.00 -8.37
CA ALA A 258 11.09 7.09 -7.63
C ALA A 258 11.98 5.84 -7.83
N THR A 259 11.41 4.64 -7.78
CA THR A 259 12.19 3.40 -7.93
C THR A 259 12.72 3.22 -9.36
N ARG A 260 11.94 3.55 -10.41
CA ARG A 260 12.37 3.41 -11.81
C ARG A 260 13.44 4.42 -12.24
N ARG A 261 13.49 5.58 -11.58
CA ARG A 261 14.50 6.61 -11.91
C ARG A 261 15.91 6.22 -11.49
N HIS A 262 16.03 5.29 -10.56
CA HIS A 262 17.29 4.85 -9.96
C HIS A 262 17.63 3.37 -10.25
N CYS A 263 16.91 2.71 -11.16
CA CYS A 263 17.19 1.34 -11.65
C CYS A 263 18.18 1.30 -12.83
#